data_571186f3b00285d72ee9b6df03fa27fd
#
_entry.id   571186f3b00285d72ee9b6df03fa27fd
#
_cell.length_a   1.000
_cell.length_b   1.000
_cell.length_c   1.000
_cell.angle_alpha   90.00
_cell.angle_beta   90.00
_cell.angle_gamma   90.00
#
_symmetry.space_group_name_H-M   'P 1'
#
loop_
_entity.id
_entity.type
_entity.pdbx_description
1 polymer ?
#
loop_
_entity_poly.entity_id
_entity_poly.type
_entity_poly.pdbx_seq_one_letter_code
_entity_poly.pdbx_strand_id
1 'polypeptide(L)'
;PASNVLIQGSIDKDVVTLTTIGADMARGSLTGDAKRSADGSWVVNNLRLNDIRLQSDKSLQDFFAPLTTLPSLKIGRVEVTDATLQGPEWAVTDLDLSLRNLTFKKGDWESEEGKLSMNASEFIYGSLHFFDPILNASFSPQGIALQQFTSRWEGGMVRTSGNWYRTGKALVLDDAAFAGLEYTL
;
A
#
# COMPACT_ATOMS: atom_id res chain seq x y z
N PRO A 1 -17.42 -13.29 -2.11
CA PRO A 1 -17.61 -13.99 -0.83
C PRO A 1 -16.33 -14.74 -0.45
N ALA A 2 -15.93 -14.66 0.81
CA ALA A 2 -14.82 -15.46 1.34
C ALA A 2 -15.35 -16.85 1.74
N SER A 3 -14.55 -17.87 1.49
CA SER A 3 -14.80 -19.24 1.94
C SER A 3 -13.62 -19.76 2.74
N ASN A 4 -13.82 -20.89 3.43
CA ASN A 4 -12.77 -21.50 4.26
C ASN A 4 -12.08 -20.49 5.21
N VAL A 5 -12.88 -19.64 5.83
CA VAL A 5 -12.35 -18.63 6.75
C VAL A 5 -11.93 -19.31 8.04
N LEU A 6 -10.65 -19.20 8.37
CA LEU A 6 -10.07 -19.65 9.62
C LEU A 6 -9.60 -18.43 10.41
N ILE A 7 -10.15 -18.24 11.59
CA ILE A 7 -9.70 -17.20 12.53
C ILE A 7 -9.44 -17.88 13.86
N GLN A 8 -8.22 -17.80 14.34
CA GLN A 8 -7.80 -18.27 15.66
C GLN A 8 -7.28 -17.09 16.46
N GLY A 9 -7.70 -17.00 17.70
CA GLY A 9 -7.26 -15.87 18.51
C GLY A 9 -7.87 -15.91 19.91
N SER A 10 -7.66 -14.83 20.64
CA SER A 10 -8.14 -14.63 22.00
C SER A 10 -8.62 -13.20 22.21
N ILE A 11 -9.52 -13.02 23.16
CA ILE A 11 -9.98 -11.71 23.61
C ILE A 11 -9.72 -11.63 25.12
N ASP A 12 -8.95 -10.65 25.55
CA ASP A 12 -8.70 -10.37 26.97
C ASP A 12 -8.76 -8.87 27.21
N LYS A 13 -9.67 -8.43 28.09
CA LYS A 13 -9.85 -7.02 28.48
C LYS A 13 -9.85 -6.05 27.29
N ASP A 14 -10.69 -6.32 26.31
CA ASP A 14 -10.81 -5.53 25.06
C ASP A 14 -9.60 -5.60 24.10
N VAL A 15 -8.63 -6.46 24.40
CA VAL A 15 -7.52 -6.76 23.48
C VAL A 15 -7.89 -7.98 22.66
N VAL A 16 -7.90 -7.83 21.34
CA VAL A 16 -8.15 -8.92 20.39
C VAL A 16 -6.81 -9.34 19.80
N THR A 17 -6.44 -10.59 19.98
CA THR A 17 -5.23 -11.16 19.38
C THR A 17 -5.63 -12.23 18.38
N LEU A 18 -5.29 -12.03 17.12
CA LEU A 18 -5.51 -12.98 16.04
C LEU A 18 -4.15 -13.61 15.70
N THR A 19 -3.96 -14.86 16.09
CA THR A 19 -2.71 -15.59 15.87
C THR A 19 -2.66 -16.24 14.52
N THR A 20 -3.82 -16.54 13.95
CA THR A 20 -3.94 -17.09 12.60
C THR A 20 -5.18 -16.49 11.94
N ILE A 21 -4.99 -15.92 10.78
CA ILE A 21 -6.06 -15.46 9.90
C ILE A 21 -5.85 -16.15 8.56
N GLY A 22 -6.84 -16.86 8.08
CA GLY A 22 -6.82 -17.47 6.76
C GLY A 22 -8.19 -17.35 6.12
N ALA A 23 -8.23 -17.07 4.85
CA ALA A 23 -9.44 -17.05 4.07
C ALA A 23 -9.13 -17.32 2.60
N ASP A 24 -9.98 -18.13 1.96
CA ASP A 24 -10.04 -18.21 0.51
C ASP A 24 -11.04 -17.17 0.03
N MET A 25 -10.59 -16.25 -0.78
CA MET A 25 -11.43 -15.26 -1.43
C MET A 25 -11.76 -15.73 -2.84
N ALA A 26 -12.77 -15.16 -3.50
CA ALA A 26 -13.31 -15.65 -4.78
C ALA A 26 -12.26 -16.03 -5.83
N ARG A 27 -11.04 -15.49 -5.72
CA ARG A 27 -9.86 -15.83 -6.52
C ARG A 27 -8.60 -15.52 -5.74
N GLY A 28 -8.44 -16.03 -4.56
CA GLY A 28 -7.21 -15.74 -3.85
C GLY A 28 -7.28 -16.13 -2.40
N SER A 29 -6.23 -15.81 -1.68
CA SER A 29 -6.09 -16.16 -0.28
C SER A 29 -5.54 -15.00 0.54
N LEU A 30 -5.93 -14.98 1.80
CA LEU A 30 -5.39 -14.07 2.81
C LEU A 30 -4.91 -14.93 3.99
N THR A 31 -3.67 -14.73 4.42
CA THR A 31 -3.12 -15.38 5.61
C THR A 31 -2.34 -14.37 6.45
N GLY A 32 -2.36 -14.53 7.76
CA GLY A 32 -1.59 -13.64 8.63
C GLY A 32 -2.01 -13.67 10.08
N ASP A 33 -1.51 -12.68 10.81
CA ASP A 33 -1.81 -12.46 12.22
C ASP A 33 -1.94 -10.97 12.50
N ALA A 34 -2.76 -10.62 13.49
CA ALA A 34 -2.98 -9.25 13.89
C ALA A 34 -3.42 -9.17 15.36
N LYS A 35 -3.18 -8.01 15.97
CA LYS A 35 -3.61 -7.70 17.33
C LYS A 35 -4.26 -6.32 17.36
N ARG A 36 -5.45 -6.27 17.93
CA ARG A 36 -6.14 -5.02 18.21
C ARG A 36 -6.07 -4.74 19.72
N SER A 37 -5.60 -3.55 20.07
CA SER A 37 -5.58 -3.08 21.45
C SER A 37 -6.91 -2.43 21.86
N ALA A 38 -7.11 -2.24 23.16
CA ALA A 38 -8.34 -1.66 23.70
C ALA A 38 -8.65 -0.26 23.18
N ASP A 39 -7.63 0.53 22.84
CA ASP A 39 -7.76 1.87 22.26
C ASP A 39 -8.10 1.89 20.76
N GLY A 40 -8.20 0.72 20.13
CA GLY A 40 -8.47 0.58 18.70
C GLY A 40 -7.23 0.54 17.81
N SER A 41 -6.03 0.57 18.39
CA SER A 41 -4.78 0.42 17.65
C SER A 41 -4.58 -1.02 17.15
N TRP A 42 -3.95 -1.16 15.99
CA TRP A 42 -3.67 -2.47 15.39
C TRP A 42 -2.18 -2.70 15.19
N VAL A 43 -1.76 -3.92 15.42
CA VAL A 43 -0.43 -4.45 15.06
C VAL A 43 -0.64 -5.63 14.13
N VAL A 44 -0.06 -5.54 12.95
CA VAL A 44 -0.03 -6.62 11.96
C VAL A 44 1.42 -7.08 11.84
N ASN A 45 1.77 -8.23 12.41
CA ASN A 45 3.15 -8.73 12.34
C ASN A 45 3.46 -9.27 10.96
N ASN A 46 2.53 -10.02 10.38
CA ASN A 46 2.69 -10.61 9.06
C ASN A 46 1.32 -10.77 8.40
N LEU A 47 1.21 -10.32 7.16
CA LEU A 47 0.01 -10.48 6.35
C LEU A 47 0.40 -10.79 4.92
N ARG A 48 -0.19 -11.82 4.35
CA ARG A 48 -0.04 -12.20 2.95
C ARG A 48 -1.38 -12.23 2.24
N LEU A 49 -1.43 -11.58 1.09
CA LEU A 49 -2.56 -11.54 0.18
C LEU A 49 -2.09 -12.05 -1.18
N ASN A 50 -2.73 -13.10 -1.69
CA ASN A 50 -2.35 -13.69 -2.97
C ASN A 50 -3.56 -13.74 -3.90
N ASP A 51 -3.35 -13.38 -5.14
CA ASP A 51 -4.33 -13.48 -6.23
C ASP A 51 -5.69 -12.84 -5.89
N ILE A 52 -5.66 -11.67 -5.27
CA ILE A 52 -6.85 -10.93 -4.86
C ILE A 52 -7.44 -10.19 -6.05
N ARG A 53 -8.77 -10.31 -6.22
CA ARG A 53 -9.54 -9.56 -7.20
C ARG A 53 -10.68 -8.86 -6.47
N LEU A 54 -10.60 -7.55 -6.38
CA LEU A 54 -11.54 -6.73 -5.62
C LEU A 54 -12.08 -5.60 -6.48
N GLN A 55 -13.40 -5.45 -6.46
CA GLN A 55 -14.09 -4.32 -7.06
C GLN A 55 -14.81 -3.53 -5.98
N SER A 56 -14.62 -2.21 -5.96
CA SER A 56 -15.20 -1.30 -4.99
C SER A 56 -16.04 -0.24 -5.69
N ASP A 57 -17.06 0.25 -5.01
CA ASP A 57 -17.84 1.42 -5.41
C ASP A 57 -17.30 2.74 -4.83
N LYS A 58 -16.17 2.66 -4.09
CA LYS A 58 -15.56 3.80 -3.41
C LYS A 58 -14.40 4.38 -4.20
N SER A 59 -14.19 5.69 -4.06
CA SER A 59 -12.97 6.34 -4.52
C SER A 59 -11.73 5.75 -3.84
N LEU A 60 -10.55 5.96 -4.42
CA LEU A 60 -9.30 5.46 -3.83
C LEU A 60 -9.11 5.97 -2.39
N GLN A 61 -9.39 7.25 -2.15
CA GLN A 61 -9.30 7.87 -0.83
C GLN A 61 -10.28 7.22 0.16
N ASP A 62 -11.53 7.04 -0.24
CA ASP A 62 -12.57 6.45 0.61
C ASP A 62 -12.32 4.96 0.87
N PHE A 63 -11.73 4.26 -0.09
CA PHE A 63 -11.36 2.86 0.06
C PHE A 63 -10.34 2.66 1.19
N PHE A 64 -9.33 3.54 1.29
CA PHE A 64 -8.30 3.47 2.33
C PHE A 64 -8.60 4.32 3.57
N ALA A 65 -9.66 5.13 3.56
CA ALA A 65 -10.01 6.01 4.69
C ALA A 65 -10.10 5.29 6.05
N PRO A 66 -10.66 4.06 6.17
CA PRO A 66 -10.71 3.36 7.45
C PRO A 66 -9.34 3.16 8.11
N LEU A 67 -8.28 2.99 7.31
CA LEU A 67 -6.92 2.82 7.84
C LEU A 67 -6.34 4.13 8.39
N THR A 68 -6.74 5.27 7.85
CA THR A 68 -6.25 6.58 8.28
C THR A 68 -6.89 7.07 9.58
N THR A 69 -7.98 6.46 10.00
CA THR A 69 -8.69 6.82 11.25
C THR A 69 -8.21 6.01 12.45
N LEU A 70 -7.41 4.98 12.25
CA LEU A 70 -6.87 4.18 13.35
C LEU A 70 -5.96 5.01 14.25
N PRO A 71 -6.08 4.88 15.59
CA PRO A 71 -5.16 5.56 16.52
C PRO A 71 -3.71 5.23 16.23
N SER A 72 -3.42 3.96 15.93
CA SER A 72 -2.11 3.48 15.49
C SER A 72 -2.28 2.21 14.64
N LEU A 73 -1.45 2.10 13.62
CA LEU A 73 -1.31 0.88 12.81
C LEU A 73 0.17 0.59 12.66
N LYS A 74 0.62 -0.52 13.24
CA LYS A 74 1.99 -0.99 13.13
C LYS A 74 2.03 -2.22 12.25
N ILE A 75 2.80 -2.13 11.17
CA ILE A 75 2.97 -3.20 10.18
C ILE A 75 4.40 -3.72 10.28
N GLY A 76 4.58 -4.97 10.66
CA GLY A 76 5.86 -5.66 10.56
C GLY A 76 6.15 -6.03 9.11
N ARG A 77 5.23 -6.76 8.49
CA ARG A 77 5.37 -7.19 7.11
C ARG A 77 3.99 -7.38 6.45
N VAL A 78 3.82 -6.82 5.27
CA VAL A 78 2.70 -7.11 4.37
C VAL A 78 3.27 -7.47 3.00
N GLU A 79 2.85 -8.61 2.46
CA GLU A 79 3.20 -9.05 1.12
C GLU A 79 1.91 -9.26 0.32
N VAL A 80 1.80 -8.57 -0.79
CA VAL A 80 0.71 -8.73 -1.76
C VAL A 80 1.29 -9.27 -3.05
N THR A 81 0.73 -10.36 -3.55
CA THR A 81 1.14 -10.95 -4.81
C THR A 81 -0.08 -11.04 -5.73
N ASP A 82 0.04 -10.46 -6.91
CA ASP A 82 -0.94 -10.52 -7.98
C ASP A 82 -2.34 -10.06 -7.55
N ALA A 83 -2.43 -8.83 -7.06
CA ALA A 83 -3.72 -8.22 -6.71
C ALA A 83 -4.21 -7.28 -7.80
N THR A 84 -5.49 -7.35 -8.11
CA THR A 84 -6.17 -6.38 -8.97
C THR A 84 -7.30 -5.75 -8.18
N LEU A 85 -7.21 -4.44 -8.01
CA LEU A 85 -8.17 -3.62 -7.30
C LEU A 85 -8.75 -2.60 -8.26
N GLN A 86 -10.05 -2.40 -8.21
CA GLN A 86 -10.73 -1.48 -9.10
C GLN A 86 -11.83 -0.73 -8.37
N GLY A 87 -11.91 0.56 -8.61
CA GLY A 87 -12.97 1.44 -8.14
C GLY A 87 -13.34 2.48 -9.20
N PRO A 88 -14.22 3.45 -8.85
CA PRO A 88 -14.54 4.55 -9.74
C PRO A 88 -13.31 5.41 -10.05
N GLU A 89 -12.94 5.51 -11.32
CA GLU A 89 -11.82 6.32 -11.81
C GLU A 89 -10.43 5.93 -11.25
N TRP A 90 -10.30 4.74 -10.68
CA TRP A 90 -9.00 4.22 -10.28
C TRP A 90 -8.94 2.71 -10.45
N ALA A 91 -7.77 2.20 -10.77
CA ALA A 91 -7.50 0.77 -10.82
C ALA A 91 -6.01 0.50 -10.64
N VAL A 92 -5.69 -0.62 -10.04
CA VAL A 92 -4.35 -1.19 -10.04
C VAL A 92 -4.45 -2.65 -10.45
N THR A 93 -3.64 -3.06 -11.41
CA THR A 93 -3.71 -4.38 -12.02
C THR A 93 -2.39 -5.12 -11.82
N ASP A 94 -2.47 -6.39 -11.46
CA ASP A 94 -1.32 -7.27 -11.23
C ASP A 94 -0.31 -6.65 -10.25
N LEU A 95 -0.83 -6.17 -9.11
CA LEU A 95 -0.02 -5.52 -8.09
C LEU A 95 0.75 -6.55 -7.27
N ASP A 96 2.06 -6.35 -7.20
CA ASP A 96 2.94 -6.91 -6.19
C ASP A 96 3.38 -5.79 -5.25
N LEU A 97 3.18 -5.97 -3.96
CA LEU A 97 3.47 -4.97 -2.93
C LEU A 97 4.17 -5.62 -1.75
N SER A 98 5.21 -4.98 -1.27
CA SER A 98 5.90 -5.34 -0.03
C SER A 98 5.98 -4.13 0.89
N LEU A 99 5.48 -4.27 2.10
CA LEU A 99 5.60 -3.28 3.17
C LEU A 99 6.38 -3.89 4.32
N ARG A 100 7.31 -3.13 4.90
CA ARG A 100 8.10 -3.55 6.07
C ARG A 100 8.30 -2.41 7.05
N ASN A 101 8.11 -2.71 8.34
CA ASN A 101 8.40 -1.80 9.45
C ASN A 101 7.70 -0.44 9.31
N LEU A 102 6.44 -0.43 8.87
CA LEU A 102 5.66 0.78 8.75
C LEU A 102 4.82 0.99 10.00
N THR A 103 4.87 2.18 10.55
CA THR A 103 4.04 2.61 11.67
C THR A 103 3.32 3.89 11.31
N PHE A 104 2.02 3.90 11.50
CA PHE A 104 1.17 5.06 11.26
C PHE A 104 0.42 5.43 12.54
N LYS A 105 0.27 6.72 12.80
CA LYS A 105 -0.66 7.25 13.80
C LYS A 105 -1.61 8.21 13.13
N LYS A 106 -2.91 7.88 13.17
CA LYS A 106 -3.98 8.66 12.53
C LYS A 106 -3.65 8.99 11.06
N GLY A 107 -3.14 8.00 10.32
CA GLY A 107 -2.76 8.15 8.92
C GLY A 107 -1.40 8.80 8.66
N ASP A 108 -0.73 9.33 9.67
CA ASP A 108 0.62 9.87 9.55
C ASP A 108 1.68 8.83 9.95
N TRP A 109 2.79 8.78 9.20
CA TRP A 109 3.82 7.78 9.49
C TRP A 109 4.73 8.21 10.63
N GLU A 110 5.14 7.24 11.45
CA GLU A 110 6.13 7.38 12.52
C GLU A 110 7.26 6.34 12.41
N SER A 111 7.45 5.80 11.22
CA SER A 111 8.44 4.73 10.99
C SER A 111 9.86 5.28 11.11
N GLU A 112 10.76 4.53 11.77
CA GLU A 112 12.19 4.83 11.78
C GLU A 112 12.89 4.28 10.53
N GLU A 113 12.55 3.07 10.12
CA GLU A 113 13.09 2.38 8.94
C GLU A 113 12.00 1.62 8.19
N GLY A 114 10.98 2.34 7.75
CA GLY A 114 9.91 1.74 6.95
C GLY A 114 10.32 1.58 5.49
N LYS A 115 9.85 0.51 4.85
CA LYS A 115 10.11 0.25 3.43
C LYS A 115 8.83 -0.12 2.69
N LEU A 116 8.73 0.39 1.46
CA LEU A 116 7.69 0.08 0.52
C LEU A 116 8.31 -0.24 -0.83
N SER A 117 7.94 -1.40 -1.40
CA SER A 117 8.26 -1.77 -2.77
C SER A 117 6.98 -2.19 -3.47
N MET A 118 6.75 -1.68 -4.66
CA MET A 118 5.61 -2.11 -5.46
C MET A 118 5.98 -2.16 -6.94
N ASN A 119 5.32 -3.05 -7.65
CA ASN A 119 5.19 -3.02 -9.10
C ASN A 119 3.78 -3.47 -9.49
N ALA A 120 3.34 -3.05 -10.63
CA ALA A 120 2.07 -3.43 -11.21
C ALA A 120 2.18 -3.45 -12.73
N SER A 121 1.21 -4.03 -13.42
CA SER A 121 1.13 -3.90 -14.87
C SER A 121 0.52 -2.57 -15.29
N GLU A 122 -0.39 -2.03 -14.47
CA GLU A 122 -1.13 -0.82 -14.79
C GLU A 122 -1.63 -0.12 -13.53
N PHE A 123 -1.55 1.20 -13.50
CA PHE A 123 -2.16 2.04 -12.49
C PHE A 123 -2.90 3.20 -13.14
N ILE A 124 -4.18 3.31 -12.83
CA ILE A 124 -5.06 4.38 -13.32
C ILE A 124 -5.56 5.19 -12.13
N TYR A 125 -5.44 6.49 -12.21
CA TYR A 125 -6.03 7.42 -11.26
C TYR A 125 -6.54 8.66 -12.00
N GLY A 126 -7.86 8.74 -12.17
CA GLY A 126 -8.46 9.76 -13.02
C GLY A 126 -7.95 9.70 -14.45
N SER A 127 -7.36 10.79 -14.90
CA SER A 127 -6.73 10.89 -16.23
C SER A 127 -5.29 10.38 -16.29
N LEU A 128 -4.69 10.08 -15.14
CA LEU A 128 -3.33 9.54 -15.08
C LEU A 128 -3.36 8.04 -15.35
N HIS A 129 -2.53 7.61 -16.28
CA HIS A 129 -2.46 6.23 -16.71
C HIS A 129 -1.00 5.79 -16.84
N PHE A 130 -0.55 4.96 -15.90
CA PHE A 130 0.81 4.44 -15.85
C PHE A 130 0.82 2.96 -16.20
N PHE A 131 1.75 2.55 -17.07
CA PHE A 131 2.00 1.16 -17.43
C PHE A 131 3.32 0.71 -16.82
N ASP A 132 3.34 -0.50 -16.29
CA ASP A 132 4.49 -1.12 -15.63
C ASP A 132 5.16 -0.21 -14.59
N PRO A 133 4.39 0.44 -13.68
CA PRO A 133 4.99 1.25 -12.65
C PRO A 133 5.81 0.40 -11.67
N ILE A 134 6.98 0.92 -11.30
CA ILE A 134 7.85 0.35 -10.26
C ILE A 134 8.16 1.46 -9.28
N LEU A 135 7.96 1.21 -7.99
CA LEU A 135 8.17 2.18 -6.94
C LEU A 135 8.89 1.54 -5.76
N ASN A 136 9.97 2.18 -5.31
CA ASN A 136 10.69 1.83 -4.09
C ASN A 136 10.85 3.08 -3.24
N ALA A 137 10.42 3.00 -1.98
CA ALA A 137 10.49 4.12 -1.05
C ALA A 137 10.89 3.65 0.35
N SER A 138 11.51 4.54 1.11
CA SER A 138 11.84 4.36 2.51
C SER A 138 11.23 5.47 3.34
N PHE A 139 10.76 5.13 4.53
CA PHE A 139 10.14 6.05 5.47
C PHE A 139 11.04 6.21 6.69
N SER A 140 11.24 7.44 7.11
CA SER A 140 11.97 7.79 8.33
C SER A 140 11.25 8.93 9.05
N PRO A 141 11.60 9.26 10.30
CA PRO A 141 11.02 10.41 10.99
C PRO A 141 11.22 11.73 10.25
N GLN A 142 12.26 11.84 9.44
CA GLN A 142 12.59 13.06 8.68
C GLN A 142 11.79 13.20 7.39
N GLY A 143 11.31 12.10 6.83
CA GLY A 143 10.56 12.15 5.60
C GLY A 143 10.47 10.82 4.86
N ILE A 144 10.24 10.93 3.56
CA ILE A 144 10.13 9.80 2.65
C ILE A 144 11.23 9.93 1.60
N ALA A 145 12.04 8.90 1.46
CA ALA A 145 13.01 8.79 0.37
C ALA A 145 12.42 7.93 -0.74
N LEU A 146 12.21 8.53 -1.91
CA LEU A 146 11.82 7.82 -3.11
C LEU A 146 13.11 7.40 -3.83
N GLN A 147 13.49 6.13 -3.69
CA GLN A 147 14.69 5.62 -4.34
C GLN A 147 14.49 5.44 -5.84
N GLN A 148 13.28 5.02 -6.22
CA GLN A 148 12.95 4.73 -7.61
C GLN A 148 11.45 4.89 -7.85
N PHE A 149 11.10 5.60 -8.89
CA PHE A 149 9.84 5.48 -9.60
C PHE A 149 10.12 5.42 -11.08
N THR A 150 9.69 4.36 -11.74
CA THR A 150 9.77 4.22 -13.20
C THR A 150 8.43 3.76 -13.72
N SER A 151 8.01 4.27 -14.86
CA SER A 151 6.77 3.86 -15.52
C SER A 151 6.80 4.23 -17.00
N ARG A 152 6.03 3.52 -17.79
CA ARG A 152 5.61 4.03 -19.10
C ARG A 152 4.43 4.96 -18.91
N TRP A 153 4.46 6.10 -19.55
CA TRP A 153 3.42 7.13 -19.49
C TRP A 153 3.39 7.92 -20.78
N GLU A 154 2.20 8.18 -21.31
CA GLU A 154 1.99 8.99 -22.53
C GLU A 154 2.92 8.58 -23.69
N GLY A 155 3.00 7.29 -23.97
CA GLY A 155 3.83 6.74 -25.06
C GLY A 155 5.33 6.72 -24.80
N GLY A 156 5.78 7.23 -23.66
CA GLY A 156 7.20 7.29 -23.30
C GLY A 156 7.49 6.67 -21.94
N MET A 157 8.64 7.04 -21.40
CA MET A 157 9.13 6.58 -20.09
C MET A 157 9.33 7.74 -19.14
N VAL A 158 8.97 7.51 -17.88
CA VAL A 158 9.22 8.41 -16.75
C VAL A 158 10.11 7.70 -15.75
N ARG A 159 11.15 8.38 -15.27
CA ARG A 159 11.98 7.93 -14.16
C ARG A 159 12.24 9.09 -13.21
N THR A 160 12.05 8.85 -11.92
CA THR A 160 12.34 9.87 -10.92
C THR A 160 12.80 9.24 -9.61
N SER A 161 13.57 10.01 -8.85
CA SER A 161 13.93 9.76 -7.46
C SER A 161 13.97 11.08 -6.70
N GLY A 162 13.86 11.03 -5.39
CA GLY A 162 13.87 12.25 -4.59
C GLY A 162 13.54 12.02 -3.14
N ASN A 163 13.37 13.10 -2.39
CA ASN A 163 13.05 13.06 -0.98
C ASN A 163 11.94 14.06 -0.66
N TRP A 164 10.99 13.61 0.13
CA TRP A 164 10.02 14.44 0.80
C TRP A 164 10.50 14.68 2.22
N TYR A 165 10.75 15.94 2.57
CA TYR A 165 11.16 16.32 3.92
C TYR A 165 9.96 16.79 4.73
N ARG A 166 9.75 16.22 5.90
CA ARG A 166 8.68 16.58 6.81
C ARG A 166 8.85 18.01 7.33
N THR A 167 10.09 18.39 7.68
CA THR A 167 10.44 19.75 8.06
C THR A 167 10.45 20.64 6.83
N GLY A 168 9.62 21.70 6.86
CA GLY A 168 9.47 22.60 5.73
C GLY A 168 8.58 22.09 4.61
N LYS A 169 8.08 20.85 4.71
CA LYS A 169 7.21 20.21 3.68
C LYS A 169 7.77 20.37 2.27
N ALA A 170 9.04 20.05 2.12
CA ALA A 170 9.77 20.24 0.87
C ALA A 170 9.94 18.92 0.12
N LEU A 171 9.63 18.93 -1.17
CA LEU A 171 9.95 17.85 -2.09
C LEU A 171 11.20 18.24 -2.89
N VAL A 172 12.23 17.42 -2.82
CA VAL A 172 13.47 17.60 -3.58
C VAL A 172 13.62 16.41 -4.52
N LEU A 173 13.63 16.66 -5.82
CA LEU A 173 13.91 15.64 -6.82
C LEU A 173 15.42 15.59 -7.08
N ASP A 174 16.00 14.40 -6.89
CA ASP A 174 17.43 14.15 -7.15
C ASP A 174 17.66 13.83 -8.62
N ASP A 175 16.71 13.12 -9.22
CA ASP A 175 16.73 12.75 -10.64
C ASP A 175 15.29 12.75 -11.17
N ALA A 176 15.12 13.28 -12.37
CA ALA A 176 13.88 13.19 -13.10
C ALA A 176 14.17 13.14 -14.60
N ALA A 177 13.76 12.10 -15.26
CA ALA A 177 13.96 11.88 -16.67
C ALA A 177 12.65 11.50 -17.36
N PHE A 178 12.42 12.12 -18.52
CA PHE A 178 11.30 11.84 -19.40
C PHE A 178 11.84 11.56 -20.79
N ALA A 179 11.42 10.45 -21.40
CA ALA A 179 11.87 10.05 -22.72
C ALA A 179 10.69 9.56 -23.56
N GLY A 180 10.62 9.99 -24.82
CA GLY A 180 9.63 9.52 -25.78
C GLY A 180 8.19 9.95 -25.48
N LEU A 181 7.96 10.99 -24.68
CA LEU A 181 6.61 11.48 -24.42
C LEU A 181 6.02 12.13 -25.66
N GLU A 182 4.85 11.66 -26.07
CA GLU A 182 4.06 12.26 -27.12
C GLU A 182 3.11 13.31 -26.51
N TYR A 183 3.34 14.57 -26.87
CA TYR A 183 2.46 15.66 -26.48
C TYR A 183 1.51 15.99 -27.61
N THR A 184 0.24 15.78 -27.39
CA THR A 184 -0.80 16.31 -28.30
C THR A 184 -1.27 17.64 -27.70
N LEU A 185 -0.97 18.74 -28.39
CA LEU A 185 -1.51 20.06 -28.07
C LEU A 185 -2.98 20.13 -28.46
#